data_34033f48d2047c7814c6441b7ecc2031
#
_entry.id   34033f48d2047c7814c6441b7ecc2031
#
_cell.length_a   1.000
_cell.length_b   1.000
_cell.length_c   1.000
_cell.angle_alpha   90.00
_cell.angle_beta   90.00
_cell.angle_gamma   90.00
#
_symmetry.space_group_name_H-M   'P 1'
#
loop_
_entity.id
_entity.type
_entity.pdbx_description
1 polymer ?
#
loop_
_entity_poly.entity_id
_entity_poly.type
_entity_poly.pdbx_seq_one_letter_code
_entity_poly.pdbx_strand_id
1 'polypeptide(L)'
;MPEVTIKIGQRPYTVNCPAGEEPQLQMARAALDTEASTLLAHAGRVPEAQMLLMSGLMLADRTLALEEKLKAAEAALAQAKTAAHDIPPEIKTVVTEVEVPVVPPALLESLAELAARAEAAADDLEERIAQSAG
;
A
#
# COMPACT_ATOMS: atom_id res chain seq x y z
N MET A 1 1.28 38.18 -17.10
CA MET A 1 1.77 37.43 -15.95
C MET A 1 1.12 38.04 -14.71
N PRO A 2 0.34 37.30 -13.98
CA PRO A 2 -0.26 37.82 -12.76
C PRO A 2 0.81 38.10 -11.71
N GLU A 3 0.66 39.22 -11.02
CA GLU A 3 1.49 39.56 -9.87
C GLU A 3 0.90 38.94 -8.62
N VAL A 4 1.74 38.21 -7.88
CA VAL A 4 1.35 37.54 -6.64
C VAL A 4 2.13 38.14 -5.47
N THR A 5 1.43 38.60 -4.45
CA THR A 5 2.08 39.07 -3.22
C THR A 5 2.28 37.92 -2.26
N ILE A 6 3.55 37.64 -1.92
CA ILE A 6 3.97 36.64 -0.96
C ILE A 6 4.55 37.29 0.29
N LYS A 7 4.53 36.60 1.43
CA LYS A 7 5.17 37.07 2.67
C LYS A 7 6.29 36.12 3.07
N ILE A 8 7.48 36.68 3.36
CA ILE A 8 8.66 35.98 3.84
C ILE A 8 9.22 36.75 5.03
N GLY A 9 9.37 36.09 6.18
CA GLY A 9 9.88 36.75 7.39
C GLY A 9 9.07 37.96 7.79
N GLN A 10 7.74 37.92 7.64
CA GLN A 10 6.77 38.99 7.93
C GLN A 10 6.81 40.16 6.95
N ARG A 11 7.63 40.13 5.90
CA ARG A 11 7.71 41.19 4.86
C ARG A 11 6.99 40.74 3.60
N PRO A 12 6.23 41.66 2.96
CA PRO A 12 5.57 41.37 1.70
C PRO A 12 6.53 41.55 0.51
N TYR A 13 6.41 40.67 -0.46
CA TYR A 13 7.14 40.74 -1.75
C TYR A 13 6.18 40.46 -2.87
N THR A 14 6.28 41.26 -3.94
CA THR A 14 5.51 41.05 -5.14
C THR A 14 6.36 40.39 -6.19
N VAL A 15 5.90 39.23 -6.68
CA VAL A 15 6.60 38.47 -7.71
C VAL A 15 5.65 38.16 -8.87
N ASN A 16 6.20 38.11 -10.07
CA ASN A 16 5.45 37.69 -11.25
C ASN A 16 5.47 36.15 -11.31
N CYS A 17 4.29 35.55 -11.45
CA CYS A 17 4.11 34.14 -11.55
C CYS A 17 3.34 33.78 -12.83
N PRO A 18 3.79 32.80 -13.61
CA PRO A 18 3.00 32.28 -14.72
C PRO A 18 1.68 31.70 -14.23
N ALA A 19 0.64 31.82 -15.06
CA ALA A 19 -0.68 31.30 -14.73
C ALA A 19 -0.61 29.75 -14.56
N GLY A 20 -1.09 29.26 -13.41
CA GLY A 20 -1.08 27.83 -13.05
C GLY A 20 0.11 27.39 -12.18
N GLU A 21 1.12 28.23 -11.98
CA GLU A 21 2.26 27.94 -11.10
C GLU A 21 2.10 28.53 -9.68
N GLU A 22 1.00 29.22 -9.41
CA GLU A 22 0.74 29.82 -8.09
C GLU A 22 0.83 28.82 -6.93
N PRO A 23 0.35 27.57 -7.04
CA PRO A 23 0.47 26.58 -5.95
C PRO A 23 1.93 26.23 -5.65
N GLN A 24 2.77 26.11 -6.68
CA GLN A 24 4.20 25.81 -6.53
C GLN A 24 4.93 27.00 -5.89
N LEU A 25 4.61 28.22 -6.31
CA LEU A 25 5.13 29.44 -5.69
C LEU A 25 4.77 29.51 -4.20
N GLN A 26 3.54 29.16 -3.82
CA GLN A 26 3.11 29.14 -2.42
C GLN A 26 3.85 28.09 -1.59
N MET A 27 4.14 26.91 -2.14
CA MET A 27 4.95 25.89 -1.48
C MET A 27 6.40 26.36 -1.29
N ALA A 28 7.00 26.94 -2.33
CA ALA A 28 8.36 27.50 -2.26
C ALA A 28 8.44 28.64 -1.24
N ARG A 29 7.43 29.54 -1.27
CA ARG A 29 7.30 30.61 -0.28
C ARG A 29 7.24 30.05 1.15
N ALA A 30 6.41 29.03 1.39
CA ALA A 30 6.25 28.45 2.73
C ALA A 30 7.56 27.83 3.24
N ALA A 31 8.31 27.16 2.36
CA ALA A 31 9.62 26.62 2.70
C ALA A 31 10.62 27.72 3.09
N LEU A 32 10.71 28.78 2.28
CA LEU A 32 11.62 29.90 2.54
C LEU A 32 11.21 30.70 3.79
N ASP A 33 9.90 30.90 4.00
CA ASP A 33 9.37 31.60 5.18
C ASP A 33 9.66 30.84 6.49
N THR A 34 9.66 29.51 6.44
CA THR A 34 10.05 28.66 7.58
C THR A 34 11.49 28.94 8.00
N GLU A 35 12.42 28.95 7.05
CA GLU A 35 13.84 29.24 7.33
C GLU A 35 14.02 30.69 7.78
N ALA A 36 13.35 31.65 7.14
CA ALA A 36 13.40 33.04 7.53
C ALA A 36 12.86 33.28 8.96
N SER A 37 11.78 32.61 9.32
CA SER A 37 11.19 32.69 10.65
C SER A 37 12.11 32.09 11.73
N THR A 38 12.74 30.97 11.41
CA THR A 38 13.73 30.32 12.29
C THR A 38 14.93 31.24 12.51
N LEU A 39 15.46 31.86 11.43
CA LEU A 39 16.56 32.81 11.53
C LEU A 39 16.19 34.03 12.39
N LEU A 40 15.01 34.61 12.18
CA LEU A 40 14.55 35.78 12.93
C LEU A 40 14.30 35.47 14.41
N ALA A 41 13.88 34.25 14.74
CA ALA A 41 13.69 33.79 16.11
C ALA A 41 15.04 33.72 16.88
N HIS A 42 16.11 33.33 16.19
CA HIS A 42 17.44 33.21 16.80
C HIS A 42 18.28 34.49 16.74
N ALA A 43 18.25 35.19 15.59
CA ALA A 43 19.10 36.36 15.36
C ALA A 43 18.41 37.69 15.66
N GLY A 44 17.12 37.69 15.92
CA GLY A 44 16.35 38.92 16.15
C GLY A 44 16.17 39.75 14.89
N ARG A 45 16.49 41.05 14.96
CA ARG A 45 16.30 41.98 13.85
C ARG A 45 17.47 41.89 12.86
N VAL A 46 17.24 41.33 11.67
CA VAL A 46 18.23 41.15 10.61
C VAL A 46 17.88 42.03 9.41
N PRO A 47 18.87 42.65 8.73
CA PRO A 47 18.66 43.35 7.45
C PRO A 47 18.01 42.41 6.43
N GLU A 48 17.13 42.98 5.58
CA GLU A 48 16.32 42.19 4.63
C GLU A 48 17.16 41.32 3.68
N ALA A 49 18.18 41.92 3.04
CA ALA A 49 19.05 41.20 2.13
C ALA A 49 19.81 40.06 2.83
N GLN A 50 20.26 40.27 4.07
CA GLN A 50 20.93 39.24 4.83
C GLN A 50 19.96 38.13 5.29
N MET A 51 18.75 38.48 5.68
CA MET A 51 17.70 37.51 5.99
C MET A 51 17.41 36.60 4.80
N LEU A 52 17.17 37.17 3.60
CA LEU A 52 16.90 36.39 2.40
C LEU A 52 18.08 35.51 1.99
N LEU A 53 19.32 36.06 2.04
CA LEU A 53 20.52 35.29 1.72
C LEU A 53 20.69 34.08 2.67
N MET A 54 20.61 34.32 3.98
CA MET A 54 20.79 33.26 4.97
C MET A 54 19.67 32.22 4.92
N SER A 55 18.43 32.65 4.76
CA SER A 55 17.30 31.72 4.61
C SER A 55 17.42 30.89 3.33
N GLY A 56 17.88 31.48 2.23
CA GLY A 56 18.19 30.76 1.00
C GLY A 56 19.30 29.72 1.15
N LEU A 57 20.39 30.07 1.85
CA LEU A 57 21.48 29.14 2.14
C LEU A 57 21.02 27.99 3.04
N MET A 58 20.23 28.27 4.07
CA MET A 58 19.67 27.23 4.95
C MET A 58 18.76 26.28 4.17
N LEU A 59 17.93 26.81 3.26
CA LEU A 59 17.07 26.01 2.41
C LEU A 59 17.88 25.15 1.43
N ALA A 60 18.93 25.70 0.83
CA ALA A 60 19.81 24.96 -0.05
C ALA A 60 20.55 23.83 0.67
N ASP A 61 21.08 24.07 1.86
CA ASP A 61 21.73 23.06 2.69
C ASP A 61 20.77 21.90 3.03
N ARG A 62 19.53 22.25 3.42
CA ARG A 62 18.48 21.25 3.67
C ARG A 62 18.15 20.43 2.43
N THR A 63 18.11 21.07 1.26
CA THR A 63 17.84 20.37 -0.01
C THR A 63 18.94 19.37 -0.32
N LEU A 64 20.21 19.76 -0.22
CA LEU A 64 21.36 18.88 -0.41
C LEU A 64 21.34 17.69 0.55
N ALA A 65 21.04 17.92 1.83
CA ALA A 65 20.93 16.85 2.81
C ALA A 65 19.79 15.87 2.51
N LEU A 66 18.67 16.34 1.94
CA LEU A 66 17.57 15.48 1.50
C LEU A 66 17.92 14.68 0.25
N GLU A 67 18.66 15.28 -0.70
CA GLU A 67 19.16 14.58 -1.88
C GLU A 67 20.12 13.44 -1.52
N GLU A 68 21.03 13.66 -0.57
CA GLU A 68 21.92 12.61 -0.06
C GLU A 68 21.15 11.47 0.60
N LYS A 69 20.14 11.78 1.42
CA LYS A 69 19.28 10.77 2.03
C LYS A 69 18.49 9.99 0.99
N LEU A 70 17.99 10.67 -0.05
CA LEU A 70 17.30 10.02 -1.15
C LEU A 70 18.21 9.03 -1.87
N LYS A 71 19.41 9.45 -2.26
CA LYS A 71 20.41 8.56 -2.89
C LYS A 71 20.75 7.35 -2.02
N ALA A 72 20.92 7.56 -0.72
CA ALA A 72 21.19 6.46 0.22
C ALA A 72 19.99 5.48 0.31
N ALA A 73 18.77 5.99 0.35
CA ALA A 73 17.56 5.17 0.39
C ALA A 73 17.35 4.38 -0.92
N GLU A 74 17.60 5.01 -2.08
CA GLU A 74 17.55 4.36 -3.38
C GLU A 74 18.59 3.23 -3.50
N ALA A 75 19.82 3.47 -3.04
CA ALA A 75 20.88 2.45 -3.01
C ALA A 75 20.51 1.28 -2.09
N ALA A 76 19.97 1.55 -0.90
CA ALA A 76 19.49 0.52 0.02
C ALA A 76 18.33 -0.30 -0.58
N LEU A 77 17.41 0.37 -1.26
CA LEU A 77 16.31 -0.30 -1.95
C LEU A 77 16.79 -1.20 -3.08
N ALA A 78 17.78 -0.73 -3.87
CA ALA A 78 18.37 -1.53 -4.93
C ALA A 78 19.06 -2.79 -4.36
N GLN A 79 19.83 -2.65 -3.27
CA GLN A 79 20.47 -3.77 -2.59
C GLN A 79 19.43 -4.76 -2.01
N ALA A 80 18.36 -4.25 -1.40
CA ALA A 80 17.30 -5.10 -0.87
C ALA A 80 16.57 -5.89 -1.98
N LYS A 81 16.35 -5.27 -3.14
CA LYS A 81 15.73 -5.93 -4.30
C LYS A 81 16.62 -7.05 -4.87
N THR A 82 17.95 -6.81 -4.98
CA THR A 82 18.89 -7.85 -5.43
C THR A 82 18.97 -8.99 -4.43
N ALA A 83 19.06 -8.69 -3.13
CA ALA A 83 19.06 -9.70 -2.08
C ALA A 83 17.75 -10.53 -2.05
N ALA A 84 16.62 -9.90 -2.29
CA ALA A 84 15.33 -10.59 -2.37
C ALA A 84 15.22 -11.49 -3.63
N HIS A 85 15.90 -11.11 -4.72
CA HIS A 85 15.91 -11.90 -5.94
C HIS A 85 16.86 -13.13 -5.85
N ASP A 86 17.91 -13.02 -5.06
CA ASP A 86 18.88 -14.11 -4.81
C ASP A 86 18.39 -15.13 -3.76
N ILE A 87 17.25 -14.90 -3.11
CA ILE A 87 16.62 -15.92 -2.26
C ILE A 87 15.94 -16.92 -3.17
N PRO A 88 16.46 -18.15 -3.34
CA PRO A 88 15.75 -19.18 -4.08
C PRO A 88 14.40 -19.37 -3.41
N PRO A 89 13.30 -19.52 -4.17
CA PRO A 89 12.00 -19.80 -3.58
C PRO A 89 12.12 -21.13 -2.83
N GLU A 90 12.30 -21.06 -1.53
CA GLU A 90 12.17 -22.23 -0.67
C GLU A 90 10.70 -22.62 -0.72
N ILE A 91 10.35 -23.37 -1.76
CA ILE A 91 9.06 -24.04 -1.86
C ILE A 91 9.10 -25.08 -0.73
N LYS A 92 8.70 -24.69 0.46
CA LYS A 92 8.25 -25.63 1.47
C LYS A 92 7.00 -26.27 0.90
N THR A 93 7.19 -27.34 0.14
CA THR A 93 6.12 -28.30 -0.08
C THR A 93 5.78 -28.85 1.30
N VAL A 94 4.85 -28.19 1.97
CA VAL A 94 4.12 -28.80 3.07
C VAL A 94 3.27 -29.86 2.38
N VAL A 95 3.78 -31.07 2.32
CA VAL A 95 2.99 -32.25 2.01
C VAL A 95 2.06 -32.39 3.21
N THR A 96 0.92 -31.70 3.15
CA THR A 96 -0.18 -32.00 4.03
C THR A 96 -0.71 -33.32 3.49
N GLU A 97 -0.35 -34.44 4.12
CA GLU A 97 -1.07 -35.69 3.96
C GLU A 97 -2.51 -35.40 4.39
N VAL A 98 -3.34 -35.09 3.41
CA VAL A 98 -4.77 -35.06 3.61
C VAL A 98 -5.17 -36.51 3.67
N GLU A 99 -5.36 -37.03 4.89
CA GLU A 99 -6.07 -38.30 5.06
C GLU A 99 -7.46 -38.11 4.43
N VAL A 100 -7.58 -38.55 3.19
CA VAL A 100 -8.86 -38.68 2.54
C VAL A 100 -9.58 -39.80 3.30
N PRO A 101 -10.71 -39.54 3.99
CA PRO A 101 -11.43 -40.57 4.69
C PRO A 101 -11.86 -41.61 3.65
N VAL A 102 -11.15 -42.72 3.60
CA VAL A 102 -11.52 -43.85 2.74
C VAL A 102 -12.74 -44.50 3.39
N VAL A 103 -13.87 -44.39 2.71
CA VAL A 103 -15.09 -45.07 3.17
C VAL A 103 -14.78 -46.59 3.20
N PRO A 104 -14.90 -47.26 4.33
CA PRO A 104 -14.62 -48.68 4.41
C PRO A 104 -15.48 -49.47 3.42
N PRO A 105 -14.90 -50.40 2.65
CA PRO A 105 -15.68 -51.15 1.64
C PRO A 105 -16.89 -51.89 2.24
N ALA A 106 -16.81 -52.31 3.46
CA ALA A 106 -17.93 -52.91 4.21
C ALA A 106 -19.14 -51.98 4.37
N LEU A 107 -18.89 -50.65 4.45
CA LEU A 107 -19.96 -49.65 4.55
C LEU A 107 -20.65 -49.45 3.20
N LEU A 108 -19.91 -49.51 2.11
CA LEU A 108 -20.44 -49.46 0.74
C LEU A 108 -21.28 -50.69 0.44
N GLU A 109 -20.82 -51.88 0.86
CA GLU A 109 -21.60 -53.12 0.72
C GLU A 109 -22.90 -53.06 1.53
N SER A 110 -22.86 -52.58 2.76
CA SER A 110 -24.06 -52.43 3.60
C SER A 110 -25.09 -51.42 3.00
N LEU A 111 -24.59 -50.33 2.42
CA LEU A 111 -25.46 -49.34 1.75
C LEU A 111 -26.08 -49.92 0.47
N ALA A 112 -25.32 -50.68 -0.32
CA ALA A 112 -25.82 -51.36 -1.51
C ALA A 112 -26.92 -52.40 -1.16
N GLU A 113 -26.70 -53.17 -0.07
CA GLU A 113 -27.68 -54.14 0.41
C GLU A 113 -28.96 -53.47 0.91
N LEU A 114 -28.85 -52.33 1.62
CA LEU A 114 -29.99 -51.57 2.04
C LEU A 114 -30.80 -50.96 0.86
N ALA A 115 -30.08 -50.47 -0.15
CA ALA A 115 -30.73 -49.97 -1.37
C ALA A 115 -31.49 -51.08 -2.09
N ALA A 116 -30.90 -52.26 -2.27
CA ALA A 116 -31.56 -53.41 -2.90
C ALA A 116 -32.80 -53.87 -2.11
N ARG A 117 -32.77 -53.86 -0.78
CA ARG A 117 -33.92 -54.17 0.07
C ARG A 117 -35.02 -53.13 -0.06
N ALA A 118 -34.67 -51.86 -0.16
CA ALA A 118 -35.66 -50.78 -0.35
C ALA A 118 -36.34 -50.88 -1.72
N GLU A 119 -35.59 -51.19 -2.79
CA GLU A 119 -36.15 -51.43 -4.11
C GLU A 119 -37.11 -52.65 -4.12
N ALA A 120 -36.69 -53.78 -3.56
CA ALA A 120 -37.48 -54.96 -3.48
C ALA A 120 -38.80 -54.74 -2.66
N ALA A 121 -38.75 -53.96 -1.60
CA ALA A 121 -39.90 -53.58 -0.83
C ALA A 121 -40.87 -52.65 -1.59
N ALA A 122 -40.33 -51.76 -2.40
CA ALA A 122 -41.12 -50.89 -3.27
C ALA A 122 -41.83 -51.68 -4.37
N ASP A 123 -41.15 -52.62 -4.99
CA ASP A 123 -41.71 -53.49 -6.02
C ASP A 123 -42.83 -54.38 -5.44
N ASP A 124 -42.63 -54.97 -4.24
CA ASP A 124 -43.66 -55.77 -3.56
C ASP A 124 -44.93 -54.94 -3.20
N LEU A 125 -44.72 -53.70 -2.80
CA LEU A 125 -45.80 -52.75 -2.54
C LEU A 125 -46.57 -52.41 -3.81
N GLU A 126 -45.88 -52.16 -4.92
CA GLU A 126 -46.52 -51.90 -6.22
C GLU A 126 -47.35 -53.08 -6.72
N GLU A 127 -46.80 -54.31 -6.63
CA GLU A 127 -47.55 -55.52 -6.97
C GLU A 127 -48.79 -55.69 -6.11
N ARG A 128 -48.70 -55.49 -4.80
CA ARG A 128 -49.84 -55.61 -3.88
C ARG A 128 -50.91 -54.55 -4.15
N ILE A 129 -50.48 -53.32 -4.51
CA ILE A 129 -51.43 -52.27 -4.91
C ILE A 129 -52.13 -52.65 -6.22
N ALA A 130 -51.42 -53.19 -7.20
CA ALA A 130 -51.96 -53.61 -8.48
C ALA A 130 -52.93 -54.76 -8.31
N GLN A 131 -52.66 -55.74 -7.40
CA GLN A 131 -53.54 -56.85 -7.08
C GLN A 131 -54.78 -56.42 -6.28
N SER A 132 -54.72 -55.32 -5.52
CA SER A 132 -55.85 -54.82 -4.73
C SER A 132 -56.81 -53.92 -5.51
N ALA A 133 -56.38 -53.46 -6.70
CA ALA A 133 -57.15 -52.55 -7.57
C ALA A 133 -57.96 -53.27 -8.70
N GLY A 134 -57.88 -54.63 -8.80
CA GLY A 134 -58.61 -55.46 -9.76
C GLY A 134 -59.67 -56.25 -9.06
#